data_f4df192f515f70f1a41d1f3331372a7d
#
_entry.id   f4df192f515f70f1a41d1f3331372a7d
#
_cell.length_a   1.000
_cell.length_b   1.000
_cell.length_c   1.000
_cell.angle_alpha   90.00
_cell.angle_beta   90.00
_cell.angle_gamma   90.00
#
_symmetry.space_group_name_H-M   'P 1'
#
loop_
_entity.id
_entity.type
_entity.pdbx_description
1 polymer ?
#
loop_
_entity_poly.entity_id
_entity_poly.type
_entity_poly.pdbx_seq_one_letter_code
_entity_poly.pdbx_strand_id
1 'polypeptide(L)' 'MATLIGRTPESLTPAEAIQLAGQFVALELYSPETTPLRLIEALGESPEDCIRELAARGRDPRHYEFMRLKPPF' A
#
# COMPACT_ATOMS: atom_id res chain seq x y z
N MET A 1 3.89 16.50 -7.08
CA MET A 1 3.62 15.85 -5.81
C MET A 1 3.92 14.37 -5.91
N ALA A 2 4.68 13.85 -4.97
CA ALA A 2 5.03 12.44 -5.01
C ALA A 2 3.81 11.57 -4.66
N THR A 3 3.62 10.49 -5.42
CA THR A 3 2.57 9.53 -5.13
C THR A 3 3.19 8.29 -4.51
N LEU A 4 2.46 7.64 -3.60
CA LEU A 4 2.90 6.40 -2.99
C LEU A 4 2.56 5.19 -3.84
N ILE A 5 1.63 5.34 -4.76
CA ILE A 5 1.23 4.24 -5.63
C ILE A 5 2.41 3.85 -6.52
N GLY A 6 2.72 2.56 -6.55
CA GLY A 6 3.85 2.06 -7.31
C GLY A 6 5.19 2.07 -6.57
N ARG A 7 5.21 2.49 -5.31
CA ARG A 7 6.41 2.45 -4.49
C ARG A 7 6.36 1.28 -3.51
N THR A 8 7.51 0.80 -3.09
CA THR A 8 7.57 -0.22 -2.04
C THR A 8 7.50 0.46 -0.66
N PRO A 9 6.95 -0.23 0.36
CA PRO A 9 6.93 0.35 1.71
C PRO A 9 8.32 0.70 2.24
N GLU A 10 9.32 -0.07 1.86
CA GLU A 10 10.70 0.15 2.30
C GLU A 10 11.33 1.39 1.69
N SER A 11 10.76 1.92 0.62
CA SER A 11 11.28 3.11 -0.06
C SER A 11 10.77 4.42 0.53
N LEU A 12 9.90 4.36 1.52
CA LEU A 12 9.37 5.55 2.16
C LEU A 12 10.44 6.26 2.98
N THR A 13 10.50 7.59 2.84
CA THR A 13 11.40 8.37 3.68
C THR A 13 10.85 8.42 5.11
N PRO A 14 11.69 8.74 6.12
CA PRO A 14 11.17 8.90 7.48
C PRO A 14 10.06 9.95 7.59
N ALA A 15 10.13 11.03 6.83
CA ALA A 15 9.09 12.05 6.83
C ALA A 15 7.78 11.51 6.29
N GLU A 16 7.84 10.73 5.21
CA GLU A 16 6.65 10.08 4.65
C GLU A 16 6.06 9.07 5.63
N ALA A 17 6.90 8.28 6.28
CA ALA A 17 6.45 7.28 7.24
C ALA A 17 5.74 7.93 8.43
N ILE A 18 6.25 9.07 8.90
CA ILE A 18 5.63 9.81 10.00
C ILE A 18 4.27 10.36 9.56
N GLN A 19 4.22 10.96 8.39
CA GLN A 19 2.99 11.56 7.85
C GLN A 19 1.89 10.53 7.66
N LEU A 20 2.27 9.33 7.26
CA LEU A 20 1.31 8.29 6.89
C LEU A 20 1.08 7.26 8.00
N ALA A 21 1.72 7.44 9.16
CA ALA A 21 1.56 6.50 10.26
C ALA A 21 0.09 6.35 10.64
N GLY A 22 -0.35 5.10 10.78
CA GLY A 22 -1.73 4.79 11.09
C GLY A 22 -2.63 4.57 9.88
N GLN A 23 -2.17 4.92 8.69
CA GLN A 23 -2.95 4.64 7.48
C GLN A 23 -2.70 3.22 6.98
N PHE A 24 -3.65 2.71 6.21
CA PHE A 24 -3.54 1.38 5.62
C PHE A 24 -3.12 1.47 4.17
N VAL A 25 -2.34 0.49 3.72
CA VAL A 25 -1.95 0.36 2.32
C VAL A 25 -2.32 -1.02 1.83
N ALA A 26 -2.63 -1.13 0.54
CA ALA A 26 -2.82 -2.40 -0.13
C ALA A 26 -1.54 -2.73 -0.89
N LEU A 27 -0.98 -3.89 -0.60
CA LEU A 27 0.24 -4.38 -1.23
C LEU A 27 -0.08 -5.62 -2.05
N GLU A 28 0.51 -5.74 -3.23
CA GLU A 28 0.37 -6.95 -4.02
C GLU A 28 0.88 -8.15 -3.24
N LEU A 29 0.19 -9.28 -3.36
CA LEU A 29 0.65 -10.51 -2.74
C LEU A 29 1.98 -10.93 -3.37
N TYR A 30 2.89 -11.40 -2.53
CA TYR A 30 4.21 -11.81 -3.00
C TYR A 30 4.12 -12.97 -3.97
N SER A 31 4.84 -12.84 -5.09
CA SER A 31 5.01 -13.90 -6.06
C SER A 31 6.41 -13.80 -6.63
N PRO A 32 7.27 -14.80 -6.42
CA PRO A 32 8.65 -14.72 -6.93
C PRO A 32 8.73 -14.58 -8.45
N GLU A 33 7.69 -15.03 -9.16
CA GLU A 33 7.69 -15.02 -10.62
C GLU A 33 7.17 -13.72 -11.20
N THR A 34 6.11 -13.15 -10.59
CA THR A 34 5.41 -12.01 -11.18
C THR A 34 5.46 -10.76 -10.30
N THR A 35 5.64 -10.93 -8.99
CA THR A 35 5.58 -9.81 -8.05
C THR A 35 6.74 -9.91 -7.06
N PRO A 36 8.00 -9.79 -7.52
CA PRO A 36 9.15 -9.84 -6.60
C PRO A 36 9.20 -8.64 -5.68
N LEU A 37 8.60 -7.51 -6.08
CA LEU A 37 8.50 -6.32 -5.26
C LEU A 37 7.04 -6.08 -4.93
N ARG A 38 6.75 -5.85 -3.66
CA ARG A 38 5.39 -5.59 -3.21
C ARG A 38 5.15 -4.09 -3.26
N LEU A 39 4.47 -3.66 -4.32
CA LEU A 39 4.20 -2.24 -4.55
C LEU A 39 2.91 -1.82 -3.88
N ILE A 40 2.90 -0.58 -3.39
CA ILE A 40 1.69 0.01 -2.82
C ILE A 40 0.73 0.32 -3.98
N GLU A 41 -0.49 -0.21 -3.90
CA GLU A 41 -1.49 -0.02 -4.95
C GLU A 41 -2.71 0.77 -4.48
N ALA A 42 -2.88 0.93 -3.18
CA ALA A 42 -3.95 1.75 -2.64
C ALA A 42 -3.57 2.24 -1.26
N LEU A 43 -4.21 3.33 -0.83
CA LEU A 43 -3.96 3.97 0.44
C LEU A 43 -5.28 4.43 1.03
N GLY A 44 -5.47 4.30 2.33
CA GLY A 44 -6.69 4.74 2.98
C GLY A 44 -6.57 4.71 4.50
N GLU A 45 -7.61 5.17 5.16
CA GLU A 45 -7.66 5.17 6.63
C GLU A 45 -8.09 3.82 7.20
N SER A 46 -8.58 2.94 6.34
CA SER A 46 -9.04 1.61 6.74
C SER A 46 -8.85 0.64 5.59
N PRO A 47 -8.86 -0.69 5.85
CA PRO A 47 -8.82 -1.66 4.76
C PRO A 47 -9.98 -1.48 3.77
N GLU A 48 -11.15 -1.09 4.26
CA GLU A 48 -12.33 -0.88 3.41
C GLU A 48 -12.09 0.25 2.41
N ASP A 49 -11.39 1.31 2.81
CA ASP A 49 -11.03 2.39 1.90
C ASP A 49 -10.11 1.89 0.80
N CYS A 50 -9.14 1.05 1.15
CA CYS A 50 -8.25 0.44 0.17
C CYS A 50 -9.01 -0.46 -0.80
N ILE A 51 -9.93 -1.27 -0.29
CA ILE A 51 -10.76 -2.15 -1.12
C ILE A 51 -11.58 -1.31 -2.12
N ARG A 52 -12.17 -0.22 -1.64
CA ARG A 52 -12.97 0.66 -2.47
C ARG A 52 -12.14 1.28 -3.60
N GLU A 53 -10.94 1.70 -3.27
CA GLU A 53 -10.04 2.29 -4.26
C GLU A 53 -9.59 1.26 -5.29
N LEU A 54 -9.25 0.05 -4.85
CA LEU A 54 -8.89 -1.03 -5.77
C LEU A 54 -10.05 -1.37 -6.71
N ALA A 55 -11.25 -1.48 -6.16
CA ALA A 55 -12.44 -1.77 -6.96
C ALA A 55 -12.70 -0.67 -8.00
N ALA A 56 -12.51 0.59 -7.63
CA ALA A 56 -12.68 1.70 -8.56
C ALA A 56 -11.68 1.66 -9.70
N ARG A 57 -10.54 1.00 -9.49
CA ARG A 57 -9.51 0.85 -10.52
C ARG A 57 -9.61 -0.48 -11.25
N GLY A 58 -10.65 -1.25 -11.01
CA GLY A 58 -10.84 -2.55 -11.64
C GLY A 58 -9.92 -3.64 -11.13
N ARG A 59 -9.35 -3.48 -9.94
CA ARG A 59 -8.47 -4.46 -9.33
C ARG A 59 -9.24 -5.35 -8.38
N ASP A 60 -8.82 -6.63 -8.27
CA ASP A 60 -9.46 -7.58 -7.37
C ASP A 60 -8.78 -7.50 -5.99
N PRO A 61 -9.52 -7.05 -4.95
CA PRO A 61 -8.92 -6.92 -3.61
C PRO A 61 -8.37 -8.22 -3.04
N ARG A 62 -8.81 -9.38 -3.53
CA ARG A 62 -8.33 -10.67 -3.03
C ARG A 62 -6.88 -10.94 -3.41
N HIS A 63 -6.32 -10.20 -4.36
CA HIS A 63 -4.93 -10.33 -4.78
C HIS A 63 -4.00 -9.41 -3.99
N TYR A 64 -4.50 -8.79 -2.93
CA TYR A 64 -3.74 -7.81 -2.16
C TYR A 64 -3.78 -8.14 -0.68
N GLU A 65 -2.75 -7.68 0.00
CA GLU A 65 -2.65 -7.76 1.45
C GLU A 65 -2.74 -6.33 1.99
N PHE A 66 -3.37 -6.17 3.14
CA PHE A 66 -3.57 -4.84 3.74
C PHE A 66 -2.68 -4.72 4.96
N MET A 67 -1.94 -3.63 5.04
CA MET A 67 -1.01 -3.40 6.12
C MET A 67 -1.17 -1.99 6.66
N ARG A 68 -1.12 -1.88 7.99
CA ARG A 68 -1.12 -0.58 8.64
C ARG A 68 0.30 -0.05 8.69
N LEU A 69 0.49 1.18 8.23
CA LEU A 69 1.80 1.82 8.28
C LEU A 69 2.11 2.24 9.71
N LYS A 70 3.33 1.98 10.13
CA LYS A 70 3.82 2.32 11.47
C LYS A 70 4.83 3.44 11.38
N PRO A 71 4.98 4.26 12.43
CA PRO A 71 6.06 5.26 12.46
C PRO A 71 7.42 4.56 12.41
N PRO A 72 8.49 5.30 11.98
CA PRO A 72 9.80 4.68 11.79
C PRO A 72 10.57 4.38 13.08
N PHE A 73 9.97 4.61 14.23
CA PHE A 73 10.61 4.36 15.53
C PHE A 73 9.65 3.74 16.51
#